data_6a0ed88ee948f607ce4a447612d977c6
#
_entry.id   6a0ed88ee948f607ce4a447612d977c6
#
_cell.length_a   1.000
_cell.length_b   1.000
_cell.length_c   1.000
_cell.angle_alpha   90.00
_cell.angle_beta   90.00
_cell.angle_gamma   90.00
#
_symmetry.space_group_name_H-M   'P 1'
#
loop_
_entity.id
_entity.type
_entity.pdbx_description
1 polymer ?
#
loop_
_entity_poly.entity_id
_entity_poly.type
_entity_poly.pdbx_seq_one_letter_code
_entity_poly.pdbx_strand_id
1 'polypeptide(L)'
;MMFKKLLKWLLVSCCALLLCGVFSLYILESANAIISEKSARESEAAQAASAQSGPSDGDGKVVSNKDEDRAAPPDRVVAAQSSDTAATPPAEEPATVQQWRIIERSNSYDGQLQYYSPSNVALDGERLVITTREELMGNRRYTSGMVESGSAYLYGKFSFVISVSEGKGLFPSIWLMPQENKPLPEIDIFEMIGSVPDAFYGVVHYMDGSVQARDFFKTKVEKKDTYLIELEWTQDCLRWFIDGECMLESSKFVPSEPMYLIVNQAVGGNWPGSPDQSTVFPATFILESWAIEPEWSQPR
;
A
#
# COMPACT_ATOMS: atom_id res chain seq x y z
N MET A 1 45.39 42.27 0.61
CA MET A 1 45.34 40.86 1.08
C MET A 1 43.91 40.28 1.08
N MET A 2 42.89 41.08 1.37
CA MET A 2 41.46 40.65 1.37
C MET A 2 40.91 40.24 -0.01
N PHE A 3 41.27 40.97 -1.09
CA PHE A 3 40.77 40.70 -2.43
C PHE A 3 41.17 39.32 -2.99
N LYS A 4 42.38 38.84 -2.70
CA LYS A 4 42.84 37.48 -3.10
C LYS A 4 42.15 36.36 -2.34
N LYS A 5 41.67 36.58 -1.11
CA LYS A 5 40.88 35.61 -0.36
C LYS A 5 39.45 35.53 -0.88
N LEU A 6 38.83 36.67 -1.23
CA LEU A 6 37.49 36.73 -1.79
C LEU A 6 37.41 36.02 -3.16
N LEU A 7 38.41 36.23 -4.03
CA LEU A 7 38.49 35.60 -5.33
C LEU A 7 38.67 34.06 -5.24
N LYS A 8 39.42 33.58 -4.25
CA LYS A 8 39.54 32.12 -3.99
C LYS A 8 38.22 31.52 -3.52
N TRP A 9 37.45 32.21 -2.67
CA TRP A 9 36.14 31.72 -2.20
C TRP A 9 35.12 31.69 -3.33
N LEU A 10 35.12 32.69 -4.22
CA LEU A 10 34.27 32.72 -5.41
C LEU A 10 34.58 31.56 -6.39
N LEU A 11 35.89 31.31 -6.62
CA LEU A 11 36.30 30.18 -7.49
C LEU A 11 35.92 28.82 -6.91
N VAL A 12 36.09 28.60 -5.61
CA VAL A 12 35.69 27.35 -4.96
C VAL A 12 34.17 27.17 -5.00
N SER A 13 33.39 28.25 -4.80
CA SER A 13 31.95 28.20 -4.90
C SER A 13 31.46 27.92 -6.31
N CYS A 14 32.06 28.52 -7.35
CA CYS A 14 31.76 28.22 -8.75
C CYS A 14 32.10 26.76 -9.15
N CYS A 15 33.24 26.24 -8.67
CA CYS A 15 33.59 24.84 -8.93
C CYS A 15 32.62 23.86 -8.26
N ALA A 16 32.17 24.16 -7.04
CA ALA A 16 31.16 23.33 -6.33
C ALA A 16 29.81 23.33 -7.08
N LEU A 17 29.35 24.48 -7.59
CA LEU A 17 28.13 24.57 -8.38
C LEU A 17 28.22 23.86 -9.73
N LEU A 18 29.39 23.91 -10.40
CA LEU A 18 29.62 23.17 -11.64
C LEU A 18 29.67 21.67 -11.41
N LEU A 19 30.29 21.20 -10.32
CA LEU A 19 30.33 19.78 -9.96
C LEU A 19 28.93 19.27 -9.61
N CYS A 20 28.13 20.03 -8.89
CA CYS A 20 26.71 19.68 -8.63
C CYS A 20 25.89 19.63 -9.93
N GLY A 21 26.10 20.54 -10.86
CA GLY A 21 25.42 20.54 -12.17
C GLY A 21 25.79 19.34 -13.03
N VAL A 22 27.08 18.98 -13.09
CA VAL A 22 27.56 17.80 -13.84
C VAL A 22 27.05 16.50 -13.19
N PHE A 23 27.02 16.45 -11.86
CA PHE A 23 26.52 15.29 -11.13
C PHE A 23 25.01 15.10 -11.33
N SER A 24 24.24 16.19 -11.33
CA SER A 24 22.80 16.16 -11.63
C SER A 24 22.52 15.73 -13.08
N LEU A 25 23.31 16.17 -14.05
CA LEU A 25 23.19 15.73 -15.45
C LEU A 25 23.53 14.24 -15.59
N TYR A 26 24.57 13.76 -14.92
CA TYR A 26 24.96 12.35 -14.95
C TYR A 26 23.88 11.44 -14.35
N ILE A 27 23.25 11.86 -13.24
CA ILE A 27 22.12 11.14 -12.63
C ILE A 27 20.93 11.11 -13.60
N LEU A 28 20.62 12.22 -14.27
CA LEU A 28 19.51 12.32 -15.22
C LEU A 28 19.73 11.42 -16.45
N GLU A 29 20.94 11.38 -16.99
CA GLU A 29 21.30 10.49 -18.11
C GLU A 29 21.26 9.01 -17.70
N SER A 30 21.73 8.67 -16.49
CA SER A 30 21.68 7.32 -15.98
C SER A 30 20.23 6.86 -15.74
N ALA A 31 19.38 7.73 -15.20
CA ALA A 31 17.96 7.45 -15.01
C ALA A 31 17.24 7.23 -16.36
N ASN A 32 17.50 8.06 -17.36
CA ASN A 32 16.91 7.92 -18.68
C ASN A 32 17.37 6.64 -19.40
N ALA A 33 18.61 6.22 -19.23
CA ALA A 33 19.13 4.96 -19.78
C ALA A 33 18.43 3.74 -19.15
N ILE A 34 18.22 3.75 -17.84
CA ILE A 34 17.50 2.69 -17.11
C ILE A 34 16.03 2.62 -17.55
N ILE A 35 15.37 3.76 -17.72
CA ILE A 35 13.97 3.82 -18.17
C ILE A 35 13.85 3.27 -19.61
N SER A 36 14.78 3.62 -20.49
CA SER A 36 14.80 3.13 -21.88
C SER A 36 15.02 1.62 -21.96
N GLU A 37 15.94 1.07 -21.16
CA GLU A 37 16.20 -0.36 -21.13
C GLU A 37 15.03 -1.15 -20.56
N LYS A 38 14.35 -0.60 -19.54
CA LYS A 38 13.13 -1.18 -18.95
C LYS A 38 11.99 -1.22 -19.97
N SER A 39 11.76 -0.12 -20.70
CA SER A 39 10.73 -0.05 -21.75
C SER A 39 10.98 -1.04 -22.88
N ALA A 40 12.24 -1.26 -23.27
CA ALA A 40 12.59 -2.24 -24.29
C ALA A 40 12.29 -3.68 -23.83
N ARG A 41 12.64 -4.04 -22.58
CA ARG A 41 12.34 -5.36 -22.02
C ARG A 41 10.85 -5.63 -21.84
N GLU A 42 10.07 -4.61 -21.47
CA GLU A 42 8.61 -4.73 -21.38
C GLU A 42 7.95 -4.94 -22.74
N SER A 43 8.46 -4.29 -23.79
CA SER A 43 8.02 -4.47 -25.16
C SER A 43 8.34 -5.88 -25.71
N GLU A 44 9.54 -6.41 -25.43
CA GLU A 44 9.90 -7.78 -25.80
C GLU A 44 9.06 -8.85 -25.04
N ALA A 45 8.80 -8.64 -23.77
CA ALA A 45 7.95 -9.53 -22.97
C ALA A 45 6.49 -9.54 -23.46
N ALA A 46 5.95 -8.38 -23.86
CA ALA A 46 4.62 -8.27 -24.45
C ALA A 46 4.52 -8.97 -25.81
N GLN A 47 5.56 -8.88 -26.64
CA GLN A 47 5.62 -9.58 -27.93
C GLN A 47 5.75 -11.10 -27.76
N ALA A 48 6.53 -11.57 -26.78
CA ALA A 48 6.66 -13.00 -26.47
C ALA A 48 5.34 -13.60 -25.94
N ALA A 49 4.58 -12.85 -25.14
CA ALA A 49 3.28 -13.28 -24.64
C ALA A 49 2.22 -13.39 -25.73
N SER A 50 2.26 -12.52 -26.74
CA SER A 50 1.33 -12.56 -27.88
C SER A 50 1.61 -13.69 -28.88
N ALA A 51 2.83 -14.24 -28.89
CA ALA A 51 3.22 -15.32 -29.78
C ALA A 51 2.84 -16.72 -29.26
N GLN A 52 2.37 -16.86 -28.01
CA GLN A 52 2.00 -18.14 -27.39
C GLN A 52 0.50 -18.45 -27.37
N SER A 53 -0.37 -17.61 -27.91
CA SER A 53 -1.80 -17.86 -28.00
C SER A 53 -2.18 -18.36 -29.40
N GLY A 54 -1.94 -19.62 -29.69
CA GLY A 54 -2.53 -20.36 -30.80
C GLY A 54 -3.68 -21.25 -30.28
N PRO A 55 -4.73 -21.51 -31.08
CA PRO A 55 -5.94 -22.17 -30.64
C PRO A 55 -5.78 -23.66 -30.49
N SER A 56 -6.30 -24.27 -29.42
CA SER A 56 -6.53 -25.71 -29.34
C SER A 56 -8.00 -25.98 -29.07
N ASP A 57 -8.61 -26.55 -30.10
CA ASP A 57 -9.90 -27.27 -30.07
C ASP A 57 -9.78 -28.57 -29.26
N GLY A 58 -10.89 -29.02 -28.69
CA GLY A 58 -11.04 -30.45 -28.47
C GLY A 58 -11.75 -30.89 -27.19
N ASP A 59 -13.07 -31.05 -27.31
CA ASP A 59 -13.92 -32.16 -26.87
C ASP A 59 -13.78 -32.81 -25.47
N GLY A 60 -14.86 -32.71 -24.74
CA GLY A 60 -15.78 -33.76 -24.29
C GLY A 60 -15.30 -34.86 -23.35
N LYS A 61 -15.81 -34.88 -22.13
CA LYS A 61 -16.59 -36.04 -21.66
C LYS A 61 -17.21 -35.84 -20.27
N VAL A 62 -18.54 -35.88 -20.26
CA VAL A 62 -19.40 -36.07 -19.08
C VAL A 62 -19.28 -37.49 -18.58
N VAL A 63 -19.11 -37.71 -17.27
CA VAL A 63 -19.54 -38.97 -16.61
C VAL A 63 -20.19 -38.60 -15.27
N SER A 64 -21.47 -38.95 -15.21
CA SER A 64 -22.34 -39.01 -14.03
C SER A 64 -22.18 -40.37 -13.33
N ASN A 65 -22.32 -40.35 -11.99
CA ASN A 65 -22.93 -41.38 -11.15
C ASN A 65 -22.94 -40.83 -9.71
N LYS A 66 -24.04 -40.61 -9.09
CA LYS A 66 -25.21 -41.30 -8.49
C LYS A 66 -24.82 -42.14 -7.25
N ASP A 67 -25.46 -41.67 -6.15
CA ASP A 67 -26.17 -42.36 -5.05
C ASP A 67 -25.40 -43.28 -4.08
N GLU A 68 -25.52 -43.03 -2.80
CA GLU A 68 -26.44 -43.65 -1.81
C GLU A 68 -26.00 -43.28 -0.37
N ASP A 69 -26.82 -42.59 0.37
CA ASP A 69 -27.72 -42.97 1.45
C ASP A 69 -27.19 -43.89 2.57
N ARG A 70 -27.13 -43.39 3.83
CA ARG A 70 -27.66 -44.09 5.01
C ARG A 70 -27.47 -43.35 6.35
N ALA A 71 -28.59 -42.93 6.90
CA ALA A 71 -29.13 -42.94 8.27
C ALA A 71 -28.26 -42.96 9.53
N ALA A 72 -28.57 -42.01 10.44
CA ALA A 72 -28.40 -42.07 11.90
C ALA A 72 -29.42 -43.07 12.51
N PRO A 73 -29.44 -43.38 13.80
CA PRO A 73 -29.33 -42.67 15.08
C PRO A 73 -28.83 -43.54 16.27
N PRO A 74 -29.17 -43.41 17.57
CA PRO A 74 -29.50 -42.25 18.41
C PRO A 74 -28.80 -42.20 19.82
N ASP A 75 -29.05 -41.07 20.51
CA ASP A 75 -29.11 -40.80 21.95
C ASP A 75 -28.38 -41.62 23.02
N ARG A 76 -27.65 -40.92 23.88
CA ARG A 76 -27.80 -41.09 25.36
C ARG A 76 -27.32 -39.87 26.17
N VAL A 77 -28.26 -39.28 26.89
CA VAL A 77 -28.09 -38.29 27.94
C VAL A 77 -27.46 -38.93 29.18
N VAL A 78 -26.44 -38.29 29.76
CA VAL A 78 -26.18 -38.37 31.20
C VAL A 78 -25.68 -37.01 31.70
N ALA A 79 -26.44 -36.41 32.60
CA ALA A 79 -26.09 -35.21 33.33
C ALA A 79 -25.06 -35.53 34.45
N ALA A 80 -24.05 -34.66 34.55
CA ALA A 80 -23.32 -34.50 35.83
C ALA A 80 -23.02 -33.01 36.02
N GLN A 81 -23.64 -32.45 37.04
CA GLN A 81 -23.34 -31.11 37.57
C GLN A 81 -22.00 -31.17 38.29
N SER A 82 -21.07 -30.29 37.93
CA SER A 82 -20.02 -29.84 38.83
C SER A 82 -19.92 -28.32 38.71
N SER A 83 -20.18 -27.68 39.84
CA SER A 83 -20.02 -26.26 40.08
C SER A 83 -18.53 -25.93 40.13
N ASP A 84 -18.02 -25.29 39.10
CA ASP A 84 -16.76 -24.56 39.15
C ASP A 84 -17.03 -23.11 38.85
N THR A 85 -16.70 -22.28 39.81
CA THR A 85 -16.74 -20.83 39.75
C THR A 85 -15.70 -20.37 38.72
N ALA A 86 -16.14 -20.13 37.49
CA ALA A 86 -15.28 -19.53 36.50
C ALA A 86 -14.96 -18.09 36.93
N ALA A 87 -13.69 -17.85 37.19
CA ALA A 87 -13.16 -16.50 37.31
C ALA A 87 -13.42 -15.78 35.99
N THR A 88 -14.14 -14.66 36.07
CA THR A 88 -14.33 -13.74 34.95
C THR A 88 -12.93 -13.35 34.43
N PRO A 89 -12.61 -13.55 33.14
CA PRO A 89 -11.36 -13.02 32.60
C PRO A 89 -11.33 -11.49 32.79
N PRO A 90 -10.17 -10.90 33.08
CA PRO A 90 -10.05 -9.45 33.15
C PRO A 90 -10.63 -8.84 31.88
N ALA A 91 -11.47 -7.82 32.06
CA ALA A 91 -12.01 -7.05 30.93
C ALA A 91 -10.83 -6.62 30.04
N GLU A 92 -10.85 -7.00 28.77
CA GLU A 92 -9.92 -6.47 27.79
C GLU A 92 -9.99 -4.94 27.86
N GLU A 93 -8.85 -4.31 28.12
CA GLU A 93 -8.76 -2.86 28.02
C GLU A 93 -9.22 -2.46 26.62
N PRO A 94 -10.04 -1.41 26.47
CA PRO A 94 -10.52 -1.00 25.15
C PRO A 94 -9.32 -0.74 24.25
N ALA A 95 -9.30 -1.35 23.08
CA ALA A 95 -8.27 -1.16 22.07
C ALA A 95 -7.96 0.33 21.96
N THR A 96 -6.70 0.68 22.09
CA THR A 96 -6.23 2.08 22.11
C THR A 96 -6.75 2.76 20.85
N VAL A 97 -7.63 3.75 21.00
CA VAL A 97 -8.20 4.48 19.86
C VAL A 97 -7.04 5.04 19.06
N GLN A 98 -6.89 4.59 17.82
CA GLN A 98 -5.86 5.06 16.90
C GLN A 98 -5.97 6.58 16.76
N GLN A 99 -4.94 7.30 17.17
CA GLN A 99 -4.87 8.73 16.95
C GLN A 99 -4.30 8.99 15.55
N TRP A 100 -5.08 9.65 14.71
CA TRP A 100 -4.65 10.09 13.39
C TRP A 100 -4.15 11.52 13.41
N ARG A 101 -2.99 11.75 12.83
CA ARG A 101 -2.47 13.08 12.52
C ARG A 101 -2.85 13.40 11.07
N ILE A 102 -3.71 14.38 10.88
CA ILE A 102 -4.12 14.83 9.55
C ILE A 102 -3.01 15.71 8.96
N ILE A 103 -2.61 15.42 7.75
CA ILE A 103 -1.49 16.07 7.07
C ILE A 103 -1.98 17.18 6.16
N GLU A 104 -1.31 18.33 6.26
CA GLU A 104 -1.53 19.48 5.37
C GLU A 104 -0.24 19.81 4.63
N ARG A 105 -0.22 19.57 3.32
CA ARG A 105 0.92 19.93 2.46
C ARG A 105 0.60 19.85 0.98
N SER A 106 1.28 20.72 0.19
CA SER A 106 1.37 20.50 -1.26
C SER A 106 2.24 19.29 -1.55
N ASN A 107 1.83 18.45 -2.47
CA ASN A 107 2.62 17.30 -2.90
C ASN A 107 2.92 17.36 -4.41
N SER A 108 4.18 17.07 -4.75
CA SER A 108 4.67 16.98 -6.14
C SER A 108 5.58 15.79 -6.37
N TYR A 109 5.72 14.94 -5.35
CA TYR A 109 6.50 13.72 -5.45
C TYR A 109 5.97 12.86 -6.61
N ASP A 110 6.85 12.30 -7.40
CA ASP A 110 6.54 11.41 -8.52
C ASP A 110 5.50 11.99 -9.52
N GLY A 111 5.45 13.32 -9.68
CA GLY A 111 4.50 13.98 -10.57
C GLY A 111 3.06 14.07 -10.05
N GLN A 112 2.84 13.80 -8.76
CA GLN A 112 1.52 13.91 -8.14
C GLN A 112 0.99 15.34 -8.14
N LEU A 113 -0.33 15.51 -8.19
CA LEU A 113 -1.01 16.75 -8.54
C LEU A 113 -1.82 17.37 -7.40
N GLN A 114 -2.00 16.68 -6.28
CA GLN A 114 -2.86 17.11 -5.19
C GLN A 114 -2.17 18.02 -4.17
N TYR A 115 -3.00 18.76 -3.46
CA TYR A 115 -2.74 19.32 -2.14
C TYR A 115 -3.44 18.46 -1.10
N TYR A 116 -2.74 17.96 -0.11
CA TYR A 116 -3.35 17.30 1.04
C TYR A 116 -3.88 18.33 2.00
N SER A 117 -5.17 18.29 2.30
CA SER A 117 -5.86 19.26 3.14
C SER A 117 -6.70 18.57 4.22
N PRO A 118 -6.73 19.10 5.44
CA PRO A 118 -7.62 18.62 6.50
C PRO A 118 -9.10 18.60 6.12
N SER A 119 -9.54 19.51 5.24
CA SER A 119 -10.93 19.55 4.75
C SER A 119 -11.34 18.36 3.91
N ASN A 120 -10.36 17.54 3.48
CA ASN A 120 -10.57 16.33 2.70
C ASN A 120 -10.61 15.06 3.55
N VAL A 121 -10.47 15.18 4.87
CA VAL A 121 -10.46 14.07 5.82
C VAL A 121 -11.63 14.21 6.79
N ALA A 122 -12.44 13.18 6.91
CA ALA A 122 -13.47 13.09 7.94
C ALA A 122 -13.25 11.82 8.76
N LEU A 123 -13.35 11.95 10.09
CA LEU A 123 -13.34 10.86 11.06
C LEU A 123 -14.73 10.81 11.70
N ASP A 124 -15.42 9.69 11.56
CA ASP A 124 -16.73 9.43 12.13
C ASP A 124 -16.70 8.10 12.89
N GLY A 125 -16.38 8.18 14.18
CA GLY A 125 -16.18 7.00 15.02
C GLY A 125 -15.00 6.16 14.53
N GLU A 126 -15.30 4.94 14.08
CA GLU A 126 -14.31 3.98 13.55
C GLU A 126 -14.12 4.09 12.03
N ARG A 127 -14.74 5.09 11.39
CA ARG A 127 -14.69 5.29 9.94
C ARG A 127 -13.82 6.48 9.58
N LEU A 128 -12.87 6.28 8.67
CA LEU A 128 -12.04 7.33 8.09
C LEU A 128 -12.43 7.52 6.61
N VAL A 129 -12.82 8.73 6.24
CA VAL A 129 -13.18 9.09 4.87
C VAL A 129 -12.19 10.10 4.31
N ILE A 130 -11.50 9.73 3.25
CA ILE A 130 -10.69 10.63 2.43
C ILE A 130 -11.50 10.98 1.19
N THR A 131 -11.75 12.28 0.99
CA THR A 131 -12.47 12.78 -0.19
C THR A 131 -11.53 13.55 -1.09
N THR A 132 -11.35 13.09 -2.31
CA THR A 132 -10.56 13.77 -3.35
C THR A 132 -11.47 14.64 -4.20
N ARG A 133 -11.07 15.89 -4.46
CA ARG A 133 -11.85 16.86 -5.24
C ARG A 133 -11.00 17.49 -6.35
N GLU A 134 -11.66 17.82 -7.43
CA GLU A 134 -11.11 18.75 -8.43
C GLU A 134 -11.41 20.17 -7.98
N GLU A 135 -10.51 20.74 -7.20
CA GLU A 135 -10.59 22.11 -6.70
C GLU A 135 -9.20 22.71 -6.56
N LEU A 136 -9.09 23.99 -6.84
CA LEU A 136 -7.80 24.69 -6.78
C LEU A 136 -7.45 25.04 -5.32
N MET A 137 -6.27 24.57 -4.88
CA MET A 137 -5.69 24.96 -3.60
C MET A 137 -4.20 25.29 -3.79
N GLY A 138 -3.82 26.55 -3.55
CA GLY A 138 -2.50 27.03 -3.93
C GLY A 138 -2.28 26.93 -5.45
N ASN A 139 -1.26 26.20 -5.83
CA ASN A 139 -0.94 25.90 -7.25
C ASN A 139 -1.35 24.47 -7.68
N ARG A 140 -2.16 23.77 -6.87
CA ARG A 140 -2.63 22.41 -7.14
C ARG A 140 -4.07 22.43 -7.60
N ARG A 141 -4.35 21.66 -8.66
CA ARG A 141 -5.70 21.53 -9.25
C ARG A 141 -6.60 20.59 -8.47
N TYR A 142 -6.03 19.73 -7.66
CA TYR A 142 -6.76 18.73 -6.88
C TYR A 142 -6.45 18.88 -5.41
N THR A 143 -7.44 18.58 -4.57
CA THR A 143 -7.25 18.38 -3.13
C THR A 143 -7.56 16.94 -2.77
N SER A 144 -6.90 16.42 -1.74
CA SER A 144 -7.10 15.09 -1.21
C SER A 144 -6.73 15.02 0.27
N GLY A 145 -6.88 13.85 0.87
CA GLY A 145 -6.55 13.62 2.27
C GLY A 145 -5.35 12.71 2.44
N MET A 146 -4.63 12.93 3.55
CA MET A 146 -3.57 12.07 4.05
C MET A 146 -3.59 12.10 5.57
N VAL A 147 -3.50 10.94 6.18
CA VAL A 147 -3.36 10.81 7.63
C VAL A 147 -2.18 9.91 7.96
N GLU A 148 -1.59 10.16 9.13
CA GLU A 148 -0.52 9.35 9.68
C GLU A 148 -0.89 8.89 11.08
N SER A 149 -0.46 7.69 11.49
CA SER A 149 -0.65 7.22 12.85
C SER A 149 0.13 8.08 13.84
N GLY A 150 -0.45 8.35 15.01
CA GLY A 150 0.25 9.05 16.10
C GLY A 150 1.33 8.20 16.78
N SER A 151 1.33 6.89 16.52
CA SER A 151 2.29 5.91 17.05
C SER A 151 3.01 5.20 15.92
N ALA A 152 4.22 4.71 16.20
CA ALA A 152 4.92 3.77 15.35
C ALA A 152 4.79 2.36 15.92
N TYR A 153 4.84 1.37 15.04
CA TYR A 153 4.67 -0.04 15.33
C TYR A 153 5.94 -0.79 14.95
N LEU A 154 6.33 -1.73 15.78
CA LEU A 154 7.32 -2.74 15.44
C LEU A 154 6.61 -4.09 15.53
N TYR A 155 6.37 -4.68 14.36
CA TYR A 155 5.54 -5.89 14.18
C TYR A 155 4.06 -5.66 14.52
N GLY A 156 3.23 -6.62 14.17
CA GLY A 156 1.80 -6.61 14.48
C GLY A 156 0.94 -7.15 13.34
N LYS A 157 -0.36 -7.22 13.62
CA LYS A 157 -1.40 -7.47 12.62
C LYS A 157 -2.15 -6.18 12.34
N PHE A 158 -2.27 -5.85 11.06
CA PHE A 158 -2.97 -4.67 10.56
C PHE A 158 -4.13 -5.13 9.69
N SER A 159 -5.34 -4.72 10.02
CA SER A 159 -6.56 -5.13 9.31
C SER A 159 -7.39 -3.90 8.96
N PHE A 160 -7.85 -3.82 7.71
CA PHE A 160 -8.60 -2.68 7.18
C PHE A 160 -9.76 -3.19 6.32
N VAL A 161 -10.98 -2.77 6.62
CA VAL A 161 -12.10 -2.90 5.69
C VAL A 161 -12.16 -1.63 4.87
N ILE A 162 -11.94 -1.71 3.57
CA ILE A 162 -11.82 -0.55 2.70
C ILE A 162 -12.89 -0.49 1.62
N SER A 163 -13.22 0.74 1.19
CA SER A 163 -14.00 1.05 0.00
C SER A 163 -13.26 2.09 -0.83
N VAL A 164 -13.17 1.90 -2.15
CA VAL A 164 -12.37 2.74 -3.04
C VAL A 164 -13.17 3.19 -4.26
N SER A 165 -12.98 4.45 -4.66
CA SER A 165 -13.49 4.95 -5.94
C SER A 165 -12.56 4.57 -7.08
N GLU A 166 -13.14 4.27 -8.23
CA GLU A 166 -12.46 4.05 -9.50
C GLU A 166 -12.24 5.38 -10.25
N GLY A 167 -11.27 5.42 -11.11
CA GLY A 167 -11.00 6.57 -11.98
C GLY A 167 -9.51 6.75 -12.23
N LYS A 168 -9.13 6.99 -13.48
CA LYS A 168 -7.74 7.21 -13.86
C LYS A 168 -7.11 8.34 -13.05
N GLY A 169 -5.88 8.14 -12.60
CA GLY A 169 -5.15 9.10 -11.79
C GLY A 169 -5.47 9.08 -10.31
N LEU A 170 -6.45 8.28 -9.84
CA LEU A 170 -6.65 8.02 -8.42
C LEU A 170 -5.68 6.94 -7.93
N PHE A 171 -5.09 7.16 -6.75
CA PHE A 171 -4.08 6.28 -6.19
C PHE A 171 -4.24 6.20 -4.66
N PRO A 172 -5.21 5.41 -4.16
CA PRO A 172 -5.35 5.10 -2.75
C PRO A 172 -4.26 4.15 -2.28
N SER A 173 -3.72 4.40 -1.08
CA SER A 173 -2.64 3.61 -0.48
C SER A 173 -2.75 3.56 1.04
N ILE A 174 -2.38 2.38 1.60
CA ILE A 174 -2.15 2.14 3.02
C ILE A 174 -0.73 1.58 3.13
N TRP A 175 0.15 2.26 3.85
CA TRP A 175 1.56 1.95 3.86
C TRP A 175 2.28 2.34 5.14
N LEU A 176 3.46 1.80 5.36
CA LEU A 176 4.28 2.00 6.55
C LEU A 176 5.65 2.58 6.17
N MET A 177 6.09 3.58 6.93
CA MET A 177 7.39 4.22 6.78
C MET A 177 8.17 4.22 8.10
N PRO A 178 9.52 4.18 8.05
CA PRO A 178 10.35 4.24 9.24
C PRO A 178 10.12 5.50 10.06
N GLN A 179 10.03 5.36 11.38
CA GLN A 179 9.87 6.48 12.30
C GLN A 179 11.02 7.50 12.19
N GLU A 180 12.22 7.05 11.81
CA GLU A 180 13.39 7.93 11.61
C GLU A 180 13.33 8.76 10.33
N ASN A 181 12.21 8.77 9.61
CA ASN A 181 12.01 9.54 8.39
C ASN A 181 13.02 9.22 7.27
N LYS A 182 13.42 7.95 7.17
CA LYS A 182 14.21 7.40 6.06
C LYS A 182 13.28 7.03 4.90
N PRO A 183 13.78 7.03 3.66
CA PRO A 183 12.96 6.63 2.51
C PRO A 183 12.74 5.12 2.42
N LEU A 184 13.51 4.30 3.13
CA LEU A 184 13.43 2.84 3.16
C LEU A 184 13.82 2.30 4.54
N PRO A 185 13.32 1.09 4.93
CA PRO A 185 12.37 0.26 4.19
C PRO A 185 10.98 0.87 4.14
N GLU A 186 10.15 0.48 3.16
CA GLU A 186 8.75 0.86 3.02
C GLU A 186 7.91 -0.41 2.87
N ILE A 187 6.75 -0.47 3.54
CA ILE A 187 5.80 -1.58 3.38
C ILE A 187 4.49 -1.01 2.87
N ASP A 188 4.11 -1.34 1.65
CA ASP A 188 2.82 -1.02 1.09
C ASP A 188 1.86 -2.16 1.40
N ILE A 189 0.93 -1.91 2.33
CA ILE A 189 -0.08 -2.89 2.74
C ILE A 189 -1.11 -3.04 1.63
N PHE A 190 -1.47 -1.91 1.02
CA PHE A 190 -2.43 -1.83 -0.05
C PHE A 190 -2.13 -0.66 -0.97
N GLU A 191 -2.16 -0.93 -2.28
CA GLU A 191 -2.14 0.07 -3.33
C GLU A 191 -3.09 -0.33 -4.47
N MET A 192 -3.72 0.66 -5.10
CA MET A 192 -4.52 0.49 -6.31
C MET A 192 -4.34 1.69 -7.23
N ILE A 193 -4.23 1.45 -8.53
CA ILE A 193 -4.37 2.50 -9.54
C ILE A 193 -5.78 2.50 -10.10
N GLY A 194 -6.46 3.64 -9.99
CA GLY A 194 -7.88 3.74 -10.30
C GLY A 194 -8.26 3.48 -11.76
N SER A 195 -7.28 3.44 -12.69
CA SER A 195 -7.50 3.00 -14.07
C SER A 195 -7.56 1.48 -14.25
N VAL A 196 -7.15 0.71 -13.22
CA VAL A 196 -7.19 -0.76 -13.19
C VAL A 196 -7.74 -1.18 -11.81
N PRO A 197 -9.01 -0.87 -11.53
CA PRO A 197 -9.57 -0.98 -10.18
C PRO A 197 -9.75 -2.42 -9.69
N ASP A 198 -9.60 -3.39 -10.57
CA ASP A 198 -9.60 -4.81 -10.25
C ASP A 198 -8.20 -5.39 -9.99
N ALA A 199 -7.17 -4.54 -9.87
CA ALA A 199 -5.81 -4.95 -9.55
C ALA A 199 -5.30 -4.29 -8.26
N PHE A 200 -5.02 -5.12 -7.25
CA PHE A 200 -4.45 -4.70 -5.98
C PHE A 200 -2.99 -5.13 -5.87
N TYR A 201 -2.23 -4.33 -5.14
CA TYR A 201 -0.79 -4.52 -4.96
C TYR A 201 -0.44 -4.45 -3.47
N GLY A 202 0.56 -5.21 -3.05
CA GLY A 202 1.27 -5.05 -1.81
C GLY A 202 2.75 -5.23 -2.06
N VAL A 203 3.59 -4.47 -1.38
CA VAL A 203 5.03 -4.39 -1.67
C VAL A 203 5.81 -4.24 -0.37
N VAL A 204 7.01 -4.77 -0.32
CA VAL A 204 8.06 -4.32 0.59
C VAL A 204 9.23 -3.81 -0.24
N HIS A 205 9.61 -2.54 -0.05
CA HIS A 205 10.77 -1.92 -0.65
C HIS A 205 11.92 -1.88 0.35
N TYR A 206 13.12 -2.23 -0.08
CA TYR A 206 14.29 -2.29 0.79
C TYR A 206 15.61 -2.09 0.02
N MET A 207 16.71 -2.00 0.75
CA MET A 207 18.05 -2.02 0.15
C MET A 207 18.64 -3.42 0.26
N ASP A 208 19.03 -3.99 -0.88
CA ASP A 208 19.87 -5.19 -0.96
C ASP A 208 21.29 -4.76 -1.26
N GLY A 209 22.09 -4.62 -0.22
CA GLY A 209 23.39 -3.95 -0.31
C GLY A 209 23.23 -2.47 -0.70
N SER A 210 23.71 -2.09 -1.89
CA SER A 210 23.60 -0.74 -2.45
C SER A 210 22.49 -0.58 -3.50
N VAL A 211 21.73 -1.64 -3.78
CA VAL A 211 20.70 -1.66 -4.81
C VAL A 211 19.32 -1.64 -4.15
N GLN A 212 18.42 -0.79 -4.65
CA GLN A 212 17.04 -0.83 -4.22
C GLN A 212 16.36 -2.09 -4.79
N ALA A 213 15.75 -2.85 -3.90
CA ALA A 213 15.04 -4.09 -4.19
C ALA A 213 13.61 -4.03 -3.66
N ARG A 214 12.80 -4.97 -4.10
CA ARG A 214 11.43 -5.15 -3.60
C ARG A 214 10.99 -6.59 -3.71
N ASP A 215 10.07 -6.98 -2.85
CA ASP A 215 9.23 -8.16 -3.02
C ASP A 215 7.77 -7.71 -3.04
N PHE A 216 6.94 -8.28 -3.92
CA PHE A 216 5.60 -7.75 -4.14
C PHE A 216 4.65 -8.81 -4.71
N PHE A 217 3.36 -8.56 -4.55
CA PHE A 217 2.32 -9.20 -5.35
C PHE A 217 1.54 -8.17 -6.16
N LYS A 218 0.98 -8.64 -7.25
CA LYS A 218 -0.13 -8.02 -7.98
C LYS A 218 -1.18 -9.09 -8.15
N THR A 219 -2.37 -8.85 -7.65
CA THR A 219 -3.49 -9.79 -7.82
C THR A 219 -4.67 -9.13 -8.48
N LYS A 220 -5.47 -9.93 -9.16
CA LYS A 220 -6.76 -9.50 -9.68
C LYS A 220 -7.83 -9.84 -8.65
N VAL A 221 -8.66 -8.86 -8.30
CA VAL A 221 -9.76 -9.02 -7.36
C VAL A 221 -11.11 -8.97 -8.07
N GLU A 222 -12.08 -9.70 -7.54
CA GLU A 222 -13.46 -9.54 -7.95
C GLU A 222 -14.02 -8.22 -7.40
N LYS A 223 -14.79 -7.49 -8.22
CA LYS A 223 -15.36 -6.19 -7.82
C LYS A 223 -16.37 -6.38 -6.70
N LYS A 224 -16.15 -5.64 -5.60
CA LYS A 224 -17.01 -5.62 -4.40
C LYS A 224 -17.15 -4.18 -3.89
N ASP A 225 -18.13 -3.95 -3.02
CA ASP A 225 -18.30 -2.67 -2.35
C ASP A 225 -17.19 -2.42 -1.31
N THR A 226 -16.73 -3.49 -0.65
CA THR A 226 -15.69 -3.45 0.35
C THR A 226 -14.75 -4.64 0.25
N TYR A 227 -13.51 -4.46 0.72
CA TYR A 227 -12.48 -5.49 0.79
C TYR A 227 -11.84 -5.50 2.16
N LEU A 228 -11.53 -6.69 2.70
CA LEU A 228 -10.70 -6.84 3.88
C LEU A 228 -9.24 -6.96 3.43
N ILE A 229 -8.42 -6.01 3.80
CA ILE A 229 -6.98 -5.97 3.53
C ILE A 229 -6.25 -6.19 4.84
N GLU A 230 -5.32 -7.14 4.88
CA GLU A 230 -4.56 -7.41 6.09
C GLU A 230 -3.07 -7.57 5.80
N LEU A 231 -2.25 -7.13 6.76
CA LEU A 231 -0.83 -7.41 6.84
C LEU A 231 -0.53 -8.06 8.19
N GLU A 232 0.13 -9.20 8.16
CA GLU A 232 0.80 -9.78 9.32
C GLU A 232 2.30 -9.49 9.20
N TRP A 233 2.82 -8.70 10.10
CA TRP A 233 4.25 -8.36 10.16
C TRP A 233 4.83 -8.95 11.44
N THR A 234 5.63 -10.00 11.31
CA THR A 234 6.34 -10.67 12.40
C THR A 234 7.85 -10.41 12.28
N GLN A 235 8.63 -10.91 13.21
CA GLN A 235 10.09 -10.85 13.12
C GLN A 235 10.65 -11.66 11.93
N ASP A 236 9.93 -12.69 11.50
CA ASP A 236 10.43 -13.67 10.54
C ASP A 236 9.89 -13.46 9.11
N CYS A 237 8.69 -12.88 8.99
CA CYS A 237 8.04 -12.71 7.69
C CYS A 237 7.00 -11.59 7.67
N LEU A 238 6.67 -11.17 6.45
CA LEU A 238 5.52 -10.35 6.10
C LEU A 238 4.53 -11.22 5.34
N ARG A 239 3.24 -11.15 5.69
CA ARG A 239 2.16 -11.81 4.96
C ARG A 239 1.03 -10.84 4.65
N TRP A 240 0.64 -10.79 3.39
CA TRP A 240 -0.48 -9.97 2.93
C TRP A 240 -1.68 -10.84 2.63
N PHE A 241 -2.86 -10.37 3.03
CA PHE A 241 -4.12 -11.05 2.78
C PHE A 241 -5.13 -10.09 2.15
N ILE A 242 -5.96 -10.62 1.27
CA ILE A 242 -7.15 -9.96 0.74
C ILE A 242 -8.33 -10.91 0.94
N ASP A 243 -9.35 -10.45 1.67
CA ASP A 243 -10.55 -11.25 2.00
C ASP A 243 -10.22 -12.63 2.62
N GLY A 244 -9.15 -12.67 3.42
CA GLY A 244 -8.66 -13.88 4.11
C GLY A 244 -7.79 -14.80 3.25
N GLU A 245 -7.58 -14.52 1.96
CA GLU A 245 -6.68 -15.26 1.09
C GLU A 245 -5.27 -14.67 1.15
N CYS A 246 -4.24 -15.51 1.38
CA CYS A 246 -2.85 -15.08 1.42
C CYS A 246 -2.33 -14.80 0.00
N MET A 247 -1.97 -13.55 -0.28
CA MET A 247 -1.46 -13.11 -1.57
C MET A 247 0.05 -13.23 -1.69
N LEU A 248 0.76 -13.00 -0.59
CA LEU A 248 2.22 -13.07 -0.54
C LEU A 248 2.66 -13.39 0.88
N GLU A 249 3.64 -14.29 1.01
CA GLU A 249 4.50 -14.42 2.17
C GLU A 249 5.93 -14.09 1.76
N SER A 250 6.56 -13.12 2.41
CA SER A 250 7.94 -12.70 2.15
C SER A 250 8.77 -12.74 3.41
N SER A 251 9.89 -13.48 3.33
CA SER A 251 10.97 -13.51 4.34
C SER A 251 12.30 -13.02 3.78
N LYS A 252 12.32 -12.49 2.53
CA LYS A 252 13.54 -11.99 1.89
C LYS A 252 14.10 -10.77 2.61
N PHE A 253 13.21 -9.89 3.02
CA PHE A 253 13.53 -8.74 3.83
C PHE A 253 12.35 -8.43 4.75
N VAL A 254 12.61 -8.41 6.05
CA VAL A 254 11.62 -8.05 7.06
C VAL A 254 12.14 -6.83 7.81
N PRO A 255 11.46 -5.67 7.71
CA PRO A 255 11.83 -4.51 8.50
C PRO A 255 11.84 -4.82 9.99
N SER A 256 12.89 -4.37 10.71
CA SER A 256 13.09 -4.61 12.15
C SER A 256 13.22 -3.31 12.93
N GLU A 257 12.56 -2.26 12.45
CA GLU A 257 12.54 -0.93 13.06
C GLU A 257 11.11 -0.41 13.16
N PRO A 258 10.82 0.47 14.15
CA PRO A 258 9.49 1.04 14.27
C PRO A 258 9.08 1.85 13.03
N MET A 259 7.87 1.59 12.53
CA MET A 259 7.30 2.24 11.36
C MET A 259 5.94 2.86 11.69
N TYR A 260 5.65 4.03 11.15
CA TYR A 260 4.33 4.66 11.29
C TYR A 260 3.47 4.39 10.06
N LEU A 261 2.16 4.29 10.30
CA LEU A 261 1.17 3.99 9.29
C LEU A 261 0.71 5.26 8.59
N ILE A 262 0.56 5.21 7.28
CA ILE A 262 0.06 6.28 6.44
C ILE A 262 -1.14 5.77 5.64
N VAL A 263 -2.19 6.59 5.54
CA VAL A 263 -3.33 6.35 4.67
C VAL A 263 -3.58 7.60 3.85
N ASN A 264 -3.57 7.48 2.53
CA ASN A 264 -3.81 8.60 1.65
C ASN A 264 -4.46 8.19 0.33
N GLN A 265 -5.04 9.16 -0.38
CA GLN A 265 -5.38 9.02 -1.78
C GLN A 265 -4.62 10.07 -2.58
N ALA A 266 -3.62 9.66 -3.36
CA ALA A 266 -2.91 10.53 -4.25
C ALA A 266 -3.69 10.75 -5.56
N VAL A 267 -3.34 11.81 -6.29
CA VAL A 267 -3.90 12.16 -7.59
C VAL A 267 -2.78 12.40 -8.58
N GLY A 268 -2.81 11.72 -9.70
CA GLY A 268 -1.74 11.81 -10.70
C GLY A 268 -0.50 11.04 -10.27
N GLY A 269 0.55 11.19 -11.04
CA GLY A 269 1.83 10.53 -10.84
C GLY A 269 2.25 9.70 -12.05
N ASN A 270 3.50 9.25 -12.04
CA ASN A 270 4.04 8.49 -13.16
C ASN A 270 3.35 7.15 -13.35
N TRP A 271 2.95 6.50 -12.25
CA TRP A 271 2.31 5.19 -12.30
C TRP A 271 0.79 5.25 -12.52
N PRO A 272 -0.03 6.00 -11.73
CA PRO A 272 -1.48 6.06 -11.95
C PRO A 272 -1.88 6.93 -13.15
N GLY A 273 -0.96 7.73 -13.70
CA GLY A 273 -1.23 8.71 -14.73
C GLY A 273 -2.02 9.92 -14.21
N SER A 274 -2.41 10.82 -15.11
CA SER A 274 -3.23 11.98 -14.73
C SER A 274 -4.71 11.65 -14.87
N PRO A 275 -5.59 12.26 -14.04
CA PRO A 275 -7.04 12.20 -14.26
C PRO A 275 -7.44 12.66 -15.67
N ASP A 276 -8.49 12.06 -16.19
CA ASP A 276 -9.12 12.44 -17.45
C ASP A 276 -10.65 12.45 -17.33
N GLN A 277 -11.36 12.50 -18.44
CA GLN A 277 -12.82 12.58 -18.45
C GLN A 277 -13.54 11.36 -17.83
N SER A 278 -12.83 10.25 -17.64
CA SER A 278 -13.37 9.05 -16.98
C SER A 278 -13.31 9.14 -15.45
N THR A 279 -12.59 10.11 -14.90
CA THR A 279 -12.42 10.29 -13.45
C THR A 279 -13.55 11.15 -12.90
N VAL A 280 -14.37 10.58 -12.04
CA VAL A 280 -15.49 11.28 -11.41
C VAL A 280 -15.05 11.86 -10.07
N PHE A 281 -15.27 13.16 -9.88
CA PHE A 281 -15.05 13.86 -8.60
C PHE A 281 -16.40 14.33 -8.03
N PRO A 282 -16.56 14.37 -6.69
CA PRO A 282 -15.58 13.89 -5.69
C PRO A 282 -15.43 12.38 -5.72
N ALA A 283 -14.18 11.91 -5.49
CA ALA A 283 -13.86 10.50 -5.34
C ALA A 283 -13.48 10.21 -3.88
N THR A 284 -13.73 9.00 -3.40
CA THR A 284 -13.49 8.65 -2.00
C THR A 284 -12.58 7.43 -1.86
N PHE A 285 -11.78 7.46 -0.82
CA PHE A 285 -11.12 6.30 -0.26
C PHE A 285 -11.54 6.22 1.22
N ILE A 286 -12.10 5.10 1.63
CA ILE A 286 -12.73 4.96 2.94
C ILE A 286 -12.12 3.76 3.64
N LEU A 287 -11.68 3.94 4.88
CA LEU A 287 -11.56 2.85 5.84
C LEU A 287 -12.92 2.76 6.55
N GLU A 288 -13.69 1.73 6.24
CA GLU A 288 -14.98 1.47 6.91
C GLU A 288 -14.77 1.06 8.36
N SER A 289 -13.67 0.32 8.61
CA SER A 289 -13.15 -0.01 9.92
C SER A 289 -11.69 -0.39 9.82
N TRP A 290 -10.98 -0.36 10.95
CA TRP A 290 -9.61 -0.85 11.05
C TRP A 290 -9.33 -1.43 12.43
N ALA A 291 -8.37 -2.35 12.49
CA ALA A 291 -7.80 -2.86 13.74
C ALA A 291 -6.27 -2.95 13.57
N ILE A 292 -5.54 -2.55 14.60
CA ILE A 292 -4.09 -2.71 14.67
C ILE A 292 -3.79 -3.41 15.99
N GLU A 293 -3.21 -4.59 15.90
CA GLU A 293 -2.82 -5.44 17.03
C GLU A 293 -1.27 -5.42 17.09
N PRO A 294 -0.65 -4.48 17.85
CA PRO A 294 0.80 -4.42 18.01
C PRO A 294 1.31 -5.69 18.67
N GLU A 295 2.54 -6.09 18.30
CA GLU A 295 3.20 -7.27 18.90
C GLU A 295 2.42 -8.60 18.72
N TRP A 296 1.56 -8.65 17.69
CA TRP A 296 0.86 -9.89 17.38
C TRP A 296 1.85 -11.01 17.08
N SER A 297 1.74 -12.10 17.82
CA SER A 297 2.49 -13.33 17.55
C SER A 297 1.51 -14.37 16.99
N GLN A 298 1.89 -15.07 15.93
CA GLN A 298 1.06 -16.17 15.43
C GLN A 298 0.71 -17.13 16.58
N PRO A 299 -0.54 -17.59 16.68
CA PRO A 299 -0.88 -18.71 17.53
C PRO A 299 -0.01 -19.91 17.11
N ARG A 300 0.71 -20.49 18.05
CA ARG A 300 1.54 -21.67 17.84
C ARG A 300 0.68 -22.90 17.64
#